data_0a14d4a6f55a9963d6344e55398518f3
#
_entry.id   0a14d4a6f55a9963d6344e55398518f3
#
_cell.length_a   1.000
_cell.length_b   1.000
_cell.length_c   1.000
_cell.angle_alpha   90.00
_cell.angle_beta   90.00
_cell.angle_gamma   90.00
#
_symmetry.space_group_name_H-M   'P 1'
#
loop_
_entity.id
_entity.type
_entity.pdbx_description
1 polymer ?
#
loop_
_entity_poly.entity_id
_entity_poly.type
_entity_poly.pdbx_seq_one_letter_code
_entity_poly.pdbx_strand_id
1 'polypeptide(L)'
;FEMMGNRAIYRDGWMASTTPPSLPWQRGAALPLPDTYPWELYDLRRDFSQARDLAAAEPRKLAEMQALFLEEARRNQVLPLDNRLSMERFLAAASQQRKAERYTYWGAGVSVPAVSAAPILNRSFTIRAEIEAGADAAGVVLALGSKFGGWSFFVEDGRPVALMAASQLDGDQSRVAADESVPAGKSVLEYQFVSDGGVNAGGEMRIRVDGREIGRGRIARTISKLPEMTDTLDIGFDADTPVTAAYRDGGRFNGTLSRVDVSIQR
;
A
#
# COMPACT_ATOMS: atom_id res chain seq x y z
N PHE A 1 15.78 18.36 12.88
CA PHE A 1 14.64 18.06 12.03
C PHE A 1 15.09 17.96 10.58
N GLU A 2 14.52 17.00 9.83
CA GLU A 2 14.70 16.91 8.38
C GLU A 2 13.38 16.42 7.76
N MET A 3 12.99 17.00 6.63
CA MET A 3 11.86 16.52 5.83
C MET A 3 12.03 16.90 4.36
N MET A 4 12.14 15.90 3.48
CA MET A 4 12.28 16.10 2.03
C MET A 4 13.43 17.05 1.65
N GLY A 5 14.59 16.91 2.30
CA GLY A 5 15.77 17.74 2.09
C GLY A 5 15.77 19.07 2.83
N ASN A 6 14.63 19.48 3.41
CA ASN A 6 14.58 20.65 4.26
C ASN A 6 15.17 20.34 5.64
N ARG A 7 15.93 21.25 6.18
CA ARG A 7 16.71 21.08 7.40
C ARG A 7 16.32 22.12 8.42
N ALA A 8 16.32 21.71 9.68
CA ALA A 8 16.21 22.64 10.78
C ALA A 8 16.90 22.10 12.03
N ILE A 9 17.48 22.99 12.81
CA ILE A 9 18.12 22.68 14.09
C ILE A 9 17.78 23.75 15.10
N TYR A 10 17.42 23.31 16.32
CA TYR A 10 17.15 24.20 17.45
C TYR A 10 18.13 23.91 18.58
N ARG A 11 18.70 24.97 19.16
CA ARG A 11 19.51 24.89 20.36
C ARG A 11 19.48 26.22 21.13
N ASP A 12 19.22 26.15 22.42
CA ASP A 12 19.31 27.27 23.37
C ASP A 12 18.62 28.55 22.90
N GLY A 13 17.41 28.42 22.35
CA GLY A 13 16.63 29.56 21.85
C GLY A 13 16.96 30.00 20.43
N TRP A 14 17.99 29.42 19.80
CA TRP A 14 18.32 29.66 18.40
C TRP A 14 17.71 28.59 17.49
N MET A 15 17.15 29.04 16.38
CA MET A 15 16.64 28.17 15.31
C MET A 15 17.37 28.54 14.03
N ALA A 16 17.98 27.52 13.40
CA ALA A 16 18.46 27.65 12.03
C ALA A 16 17.66 26.69 11.14
N SER A 17 17.19 27.15 10.00
CA SER A 17 16.40 26.35 9.07
C SER A 17 16.72 26.67 7.63
N THR A 18 16.38 25.76 6.72
CA THR A 18 16.49 26.02 5.28
C THR A 18 15.13 26.37 4.71
N THR A 19 15.12 27.36 3.81
CA THR A 19 13.93 27.67 3.03
C THR A 19 13.89 26.80 1.78
N PRO A 20 12.81 26.05 1.55
CA PRO A 20 12.67 25.26 0.34
C PRO A 20 12.55 26.18 -0.88
N PRO A 21 13.16 25.79 -2.04
CA PRO A 21 13.14 26.61 -3.25
C PRO A 21 11.77 26.61 -3.95
N SER A 22 10.85 25.75 -3.53
CA SER A 22 9.50 25.67 -4.04
C SER A 22 8.52 25.23 -2.95
N LEU A 23 7.26 25.61 -3.12
CA LEU A 23 6.20 25.23 -2.19
C LEU A 23 5.84 23.74 -2.39
N PRO A 24 5.45 23.01 -1.33
CA PRO A 24 5.20 21.56 -1.38
C PRO A 24 4.12 21.12 -2.38
N TRP A 25 3.24 22.05 -2.77
CA TRP A 25 2.16 21.79 -3.74
C TRP A 25 2.52 22.19 -5.18
N GLN A 26 3.68 22.81 -5.42
CA GLN A 26 4.17 23.09 -6.77
C GLN A 26 4.68 21.81 -7.41
N ARG A 27 4.11 21.43 -8.54
CA ARG A 27 4.49 20.23 -9.28
C ARG A 27 5.33 20.59 -10.50
N GLY A 28 6.28 19.73 -10.85
CA GLY A 28 7.03 19.79 -12.12
C GLY A 28 8.25 20.70 -12.12
N ALA A 29 8.62 21.33 -11.02
CA ALA A 29 9.90 22.01 -10.89
C ALA A 29 10.98 21.00 -10.50
N ALA A 30 12.10 20.97 -11.23
CA ALA A 30 13.30 20.27 -10.79
C ALA A 30 13.81 20.94 -9.53
N LEU A 31 13.84 20.22 -8.42
CA LEU A 31 14.37 20.73 -7.14
C LEU A 31 15.91 20.73 -7.22
N PRO A 32 16.57 21.81 -6.80
CA PRO A 32 18.03 21.81 -6.66
C PRO A 32 18.44 20.84 -5.57
N LEU A 33 19.74 20.52 -5.50
CA LEU A 33 20.27 19.65 -4.45
C LEU A 33 19.99 20.23 -3.06
N PRO A 34 19.57 19.43 -2.07
CA PRO A 34 19.26 19.93 -0.72
C PRO A 34 20.39 20.77 -0.09
N ASP A 35 21.64 20.44 -0.37
CA ASP A 35 22.81 21.15 0.18
C ASP A 35 22.92 22.60 -0.31
N THR A 36 22.23 22.98 -1.37
CA THR A 36 22.23 24.34 -1.92
C THR A 36 21.12 25.22 -1.36
N TYR A 37 20.23 24.68 -0.50
CA TYR A 37 19.15 25.49 0.08
C TYR A 37 19.70 26.55 1.01
N PRO A 38 19.24 27.82 0.88
CA PRO A 38 19.67 28.88 1.77
C PRO A 38 19.24 28.62 3.21
N TRP A 39 20.10 29.02 4.14
CA TRP A 39 19.82 28.94 5.55
C TRP A 39 19.37 30.28 6.09
N GLU A 40 18.41 30.27 6.99
CA GLU A 40 17.94 31.35 7.79
C GLU A 40 18.26 31.08 9.26
N LEU A 41 18.39 32.14 10.07
CA LEU A 41 18.71 32.06 11.49
C LEU A 41 17.81 32.96 12.32
N TYR A 42 17.27 32.45 13.43
CA TYR A 42 16.35 33.19 14.29
C TYR A 42 16.69 33.01 15.77
N ASP A 43 16.56 34.09 16.56
CA ASP A 43 16.57 34.07 18.03
C ASP A 43 15.13 34.02 18.56
N LEU A 44 14.63 32.82 18.81
CA LEU A 44 13.24 32.61 19.24
C LEU A 44 12.88 33.19 20.60
N ARG A 45 13.87 33.56 21.40
CA ARG A 45 13.65 34.27 22.68
C ARG A 45 13.19 35.68 22.48
N ARG A 46 13.54 36.32 21.35
CA ARG A 46 13.23 37.68 20.97
C ARG A 46 12.24 37.80 19.82
N ASP A 47 12.25 36.82 18.96
CA ASP A 47 11.42 36.75 17.75
C ASP A 47 10.88 35.32 17.55
N PHE A 48 9.87 34.98 18.36
CA PHE A 48 9.23 33.63 18.28
C PHE A 48 8.55 33.38 16.93
N SER A 49 8.10 34.45 16.27
CA SER A 49 7.42 34.41 14.97
C SER A 49 8.36 34.21 13.77
N GLN A 50 9.69 34.28 14.01
CA GLN A 50 10.70 34.12 12.93
C GLN A 50 10.52 35.18 11.81
N ALA A 51 10.20 36.43 12.21
CA ALA A 51 9.93 37.52 11.28
C ALA A 51 11.21 38.18 10.76
N ARG A 52 12.33 38.04 11.49
CA ARG A 52 13.60 38.69 11.16
C ARG A 52 14.72 37.64 11.03
N ASP A 53 15.14 37.38 9.81
CA ASP A 53 16.30 36.54 9.56
C ASP A 53 17.59 37.23 10.00
N LEU A 54 18.38 36.57 10.83
CA LEU A 54 19.65 37.03 11.38
C LEU A 54 20.86 36.34 10.69
N ALA A 55 20.69 35.54 9.67
CA ALA A 55 21.77 34.78 9.02
C ALA A 55 22.94 35.68 8.56
N ALA A 56 22.62 36.84 7.95
CA ALA A 56 23.62 37.81 7.53
C ALA A 56 24.25 38.61 8.68
N ALA A 57 23.49 38.85 9.75
CA ALA A 57 23.96 39.63 10.91
C ALA A 57 24.79 38.78 11.88
N GLU A 58 24.50 37.49 11.98
CA GLU A 58 25.10 36.53 12.93
C GLU A 58 25.76 35.33 12.20
N PRO A 59 26.71 35.53 11.25
CA PRO A 59 27.23 34.44 10.42
C PRO A 59 28.01 33.39 11.23
N ARG A 60 28.62 33.77 12.36
CA ARG A 60 29.32 32.80 13.22
C ARG A 60 28.31 31.86 13.92
N LYS A 61 27.19 32.42 14.38
CA LYS A 61 26.13 31.62 15.00
C LYS A 61 25.46 30.70 13.99
N LEU A 62 25.22 31.16 12.80
CA LEU A 62 24.71 30.32 11.71
C LEU A 62 25.65 29.14 11.42
N ALA A 63 26.95 29.38 11.30
CA ALA A 63 27.94 28.31 11.05
C ALA A 63 27.98 27.28 12.19
N GLU A 64 27.87 27.73 13.45
CA GLU A 64 27.74 26.83 14.62
C GLU A 64 26.51 25.93 14.51
N MET A 65 25.34 26.51 14.17
CA MET A 65 24.10 25.76 14.06
C MET A 65 24.12 24.78 12.87
N GLN A 66 24.73 25.16 11.75
CA GLN A 66 24.92 24.28 10.60
C GLN A 66 25.82 23.08 10.95
N ALA A 67 26.92 23.32 11.68
CA ALA A 67 27.82 22.25 12.13
C ALA A 67 27.07 21.28 13.09
N LEU A 68 26.29 21.83 14.01
CA LEU A 68 25.45 21.04 14.92
C LEU A 68 24.42 20.20 14.17
N PHE A 69 23.79 20.74 13.13
CA PHE A 69 22.87 19.97 12.28
C PHE A 69 23.59 18.78 11.65
N LEU A 70 24.79 18.99 11.09
CA LEU A 70 25.56 17.92 10.44
C LEU A 70 26.00 16.83 11.43
N GLU A 71 26.37 17.21 12.65
CA GLU A 71 26.71 16.27 13.72
C GLU A 71 25.49 15.39 14.06
N GLU A 72 24.34 16.01 14.34
CA GLU A 72 23.12 15.28 14.65
C GLU A 72 22.60 14.46 13.46
N ALA A 73 22.74 14.95 12.23
CA ALA A 73 22.35 14.22 11.03
C ALA A 73 23.18 12.94 10.83
N ARG A 74 24.49 13.00 11.10
CA ARG A 74 25.36 11.80 11.05
C ARG A 74 25.00 10.82 12.16
N ARG A 75 24.84 11.32 13.39
CA ARG A 75 24.52 10.50 14.57
C ARG A 75 23.20 9.75 14.40
N ASN A 76 22.20 10.39 13.76
CA ASN A 76 20.85 9.84 13.58
C ASN A 76 20.62 9.23 12.19
N GLN A 77 21.68 9.01 11.39
CA GLN A 77 21.63 8.38 10.06
C GLN A 77 20.67 9.10 9.08
N VAL A 78 20.60 10.43 9.15
CA VAL A 78 19.75 11.26 8.29
C VAL A 78 20.37 11.44 6.89
N LEU A 79 21.69 11.32 6.78
CA LEU A 79 22.41 11.47 5.52
C LEU A 79 22.46 10.17 4.70
N PRO A 80 22.47 10.26 3.36
CA PRO A 80 22.38 11.46 2.53
C PRO A 80 20.96 12.05 2.54
N LEU A 81 20.87 13.38 2.38
CA LEU A 81 19.59 14.07 2.25
C LEU A 81 18.89 13.67 0.94
N ASP A 82 17.57 13.53 1.01
CA ASP A 82 16.75 13.14 -0.13
C ASP A 82 15.55 14.08 -0.27
N ASN A 83 15.55 14.91 -1.31
CA ASN A 83 14.49 15.88 -1.60
C ASN A 83 13.45 15.40 -2.62
N ARG A 84 13.51 14.11 -3.01
CA ARG A 84 12.47 13.54 -3.86
C ARG A 84 11.11 13.63 -3.17
N LEU A 85 10.09 14.00 -3.93
CA LEU A 85 8.71 14.03 -3.42
C LEU A 85 8.26 12.63 -2.98
N SER A 86 7.34 12.58 -2.02
CA SER A 86 6.83 11.31 -1.48
C SER A 86 6.36 10.34 -2.57
N MET A 87 5.73 10.85 -3.62
CA MET A 87 5.28 10.04 -4.76
C MET A 87 6.46 9.42 -5.53
N GLU A 88 7.56 10.15 -5.73
CA GLU A 88 8.75 9.64 -6.44
C GLU A 88 9.44 8.54 -5.62
N ARG A 89 9.54 8.72 -4.31
CA ARG A 89 10.06 7.69 -3.39
C ARG A 89 9.19 6.45 -3.42
N PHE A 90 7.87 6.64 -3.38
CA PHE A 90 6.89 5.55 -3.48
C PHE A 90 7.01 4.77 -4.78
N LEU A 91 7.07 5.45 -5.92
CA LEU A 91 7.22 4.81 -7.23
C LEU A 91 8.55 4.08 -7.36
N ALA A 92 9.64 4.63 -6.83
CA ALA A 92 10.94 3.98 -6.81
C ALA A 92 10.93 2.70 -5.96
N ALA A 93 10.34 2.74 -4.76
CA ALA A 93 10.18 1.57 -3.90
C ALA A 93 9.29 0.51 -4.56
N ALA A 94 8.14 0.92 -5.11
CA ALA A 94 7.23 0.02 -5.83
C ALA A 94 7.89 -0.64 -7.06
N SER A 95 8.80 0.06 -7.75
CA SER A 95 9.53 -0.51 -8.89
C SER A 95 10.54 -1.58 -8.49
N GLN A 96 11.13 -1.48 -7.30
CA GLN A 96 12.05 -2.50 -6.77
C GLN A 96 11.33 -3.75 -6.30
N GLN A 97 10.13 -3.62 -5.73
CA GLN A 97 9.33 -4.75 -5.24
C GLN A 97 8.73 -5.61 -6.36
N ARG A 98 8.62 -5.08 -7.59
CA ARG A 98 8.01 -5.77 -8.74
C ARG A 98 8.79 -6.96 -9.27
N LYS A 99 9.88 -7.37 -8.66
CA LYS A 99 10.73 -8.47 -9.14
C LYS A 99 10.30 -9.85 -8.66
N ALA A 100 9.57 -9.95 -7.57
CA ALA A 100 9.06 -11.22 -7.08
C ALA A 100 7.82 -11.64 -7.89
N GLU A 101 7.83 -12.89 -8.35
CA GLU A 101 6.69 -13.50 -9.06
C GLU A 101 5.84 -14.36 -8.12
N ARG A 102 6.32 -14.59 -6.90
CA ARG A 102 5.65 -15.44 -5.93
C ARG A 102 5.75 -14.85 -4.51
N TYR A 103 4.64 -14.84 -3.83
CA TYR A 103 4.46 -14.35 -2.46
C TYR A 103 3.78 -15.44 -1.65
N THR A 104 4.22 -15.66 -0.43
CA THR A 104 3.64 -16.65 0.49
C THR A 104 3.29 -15.96 1.80
N TYR A 105 2.06 -16.17 2.26
CA TYR A 105 1.54 -15.71 3.54
C TYR A 105 1.15 -16.92 4.39
N TRP A 106 1.50 -16.91 5.66
CA TRP A 106 1.30 -18.04 6.57
C TRP A 106 0.22 -17.71 7.60
N GLY A 107 -0.80 -18.56 7.65
CA GLY A 107 -1.92 -18.43 8.57
C GLY A 107 -2.90 -17.32 8.21
N ALA A 108 -3.93 -17.18 9.03
CA ALA A 108 -4.89 -16.08 8.98
C ALA A 108 -4.44 -14.92 9.90
N GLY A 109 -5.08 -13.74 9.74
CA GLY A 109 -4.79 -12.57 10.57
C GLY A 109 -3.56 -11.78 10.14
N VAL A 110 -3.06 -12.01 8.92
CA VAL A 110 -1.96 -11.26 8.32
C VAL A 110 -2.52 -10.06 7.59
N SER A 111 -1.98 -8.86 7.89
CA SER A 111 -2.27 -7.61 7.19
C SER A 111 -0.95 -7.00 6.69
N VAL A 112 -0.87 -6.70 5.41
CA VAL A 112 0.35 -6.17 4.77
C VAL A 112 -0.02 -4.90 4.03
N PRO A 113 0.69 -3.76 4.26
CA PRO A 113 0.47 -2.56 3.48
C PRO A 113 0.50 -2.85 1.98
N ALA A 114 -0.46 -2.34 1.23
CA ALA A 114 -0.64 -2.66 -0.19
C ALA A 114 0.62 -2.40 -1.04
N VAL A 115 1.44 -1.42 -0.63
CA VAL A 115 2.72 -1.11 -1.28
C VAL A 115 3.77 -2.21 -1.15
N SER A 116 3.64 -3.07 -0.14
CA SER A 116 4.56 -4.20 0.15
C SER A 116 3.94 -5.55 -0.19
N ALA A 117 2.68 -5.58 -0.56
CA ALA A 117 1.91 -6.78 -0.87
C ALA A 117 2.16 -7.31 -2.29
N ALA A 118 1.65 -8.51 -2.56
CA ALA A 118 1.64 -9.07 -3.91
C ALA A 118 0.93 -8.12 -4.90
N PRO A 119 1.56 -7.70 -6.00
CA PRO A 119 1.03 -6.68 -6.90
C PRO A 119 0.00 -7.28 -7.89
N ILE A 120 -1.16 -7.68 -7.38
CA ILE A 120 -2.22 -8.32 -8.20
C ILE A 120 -3.06 -7.33 -9.02
N LEU A 121 -2.91 -6.02 -8.79
CA LEU A 121 -3.66 -5.02 -9.55
C LEU A 121 -3.22 -4.97 -11.02
N ASN A 122 -4.19 -4.92 -11.92
CA ASN A 122 -3.97 -4.82 -13.36
C ASN A 122 -3.03 -5.90 -13.95
N ARG A 123 -3.08 -7.12 -13.41
CA ARG A 123 -2.23 -8.25 -13.80
C ARG A 123 -2.98 -9.56 -13.76
N SER A 124 -2.48 -10.54 -14.51
CA SER A 124 -2.87 -11.92 -14.32
C SER A 124 -2.19 -12.51 -13.09
N PHE A 125 -2.93 -13.28 -12.31
CA PHE A 125 -2.43 -13.90 -11.08
C PHE A 125 -3.15 -15.19 -10.75
N THR A 126 -2.55 -15.98 -9.85
CA THR A 126 -3.19 -17.13 -9.22
C THR A 126 -2.99 -17.04 -7.71
N ILE A 127 -4.07 -17.17 -6.95
CA ILE A 127 -4.08 -17.30 -5.50
C ILE A 127 -4.41 -18.74 -5.17
N ARG A 128 -3.57 -19.41 -4.35
CA ARG A 128 -3.81 -20.74 -3.83
C ARG A 128 -3.82 -20.70 -2.32
N ALA A 129 -4.91 -21.11 -1.71
CA ALA A 129 -5.10 -21.15 -0.27
C ALA A 129 -5.27 -22.58 0.21
N GLU A 130 -4.43 -23.02 1.14
CA GLU A 130 -4.60 -24.27 1.88
C GLU A 130 -5.53 -24.01 3.06
N ILE A 131 -6.70 -24.59 3.02
CA ILE A 131 -7.76 -24.40 4.00
C ILE A 131 -8.18 -25.71 4.66
N GLU A 132 -8.71 -25.62 5.87
CA GLU A 132 -9.49 -26.66 6.53
C GLU A 132 -10.78 -26.03 7.04
N ALA A 133 -11.92 -26.49 6.53
CA ALA A 133 -13.22 -25.85 6.78
C ALA A 133 -14.33 -26.87 7.02
N GLY A 134 -15.40 -26.43 7.69
CA GLY A 134 -16.65 -27.17 7.82
C GLY A 134 -17.52 -27.07 6.56
N ALA A 135 -18.66 -27.75 6.57
CA ALA A 135 -19.66 -27.60 5.53
C ALA A 135 -20.30 -26.20 5.47
N ASP A 136 -20.18 -25.45 6.54
CA ASP A 136 -20.62 -24.07 6.74
C ASP A 136 -19.50 -23.04 6.47
N ALA A 137 -18.53 -23.41 5.66
CA ALA A 137 -17.40 -22.54 5.31
C ALA A 137 -17.89 -21.16 4.88
N ALA A 138 -17.32 -20.12 5.50
CA ALA A 138 -17.63 -18.73 5.18
C ALA A 138 -16.47 -17.80 5.58
N GLY A 139 -16.38 -16.66 4.91
CA GLY A 139 -15.42 -15.60 5.23
C GLY A 139 -14.33 -15.41 4.20
N VAL A 140 -13.49 -14.41 4.45
CA VAL A 140 -12.48 -13.93 3.51
C VAL A 140 -11.25 -14.84 3.53
N VAL A 141 -10.79 -15.20 2.34
CA VAL A 141 -9.51 -15.89 2.12
C VAL A 141 -8.40 -14.87 1.93
N LEU A 142 -8.63 -13.89 1.05
CA LEU A 142 -7.73 -12.77 0.80
C LEU A 142 -8.54 -11.56 0.35
N ALA A 143 -8.25 -10.39 0.90
CA ALA A 143 -8.77 -9.11 0.43
C ALA A 143 -7.62 -8.15 0.15
N LEU A 144 -7.80 -7.23 -0.79
CA LEU A 144 -6.88 -6.13 -1.10
C LEU A 144 -7.68 -4.89 -1.46
N GLY A 145 -7.50 -3.82 -0.71
CA GLY A 145 -8.16 -2.55 -0.97
C GLY A 145 -9.42 -2.36 -0.15
N SER A 146 -10.40 -1.63 -0.67
CA SER A 146 -11.62 -1.23 0.01
C SER A 146 -12.83 -1.21 -0.94
N LYS A 147 -14.01 -0.83 -0.43
CA LYS A 147 -15.21 -0.64 -1.25
C LYS A 147 -15.04 0.41 -2.36
N PHE A 148 -14.06 1.30 -2.23
CA PHE A 148 -13.75 2.32 -3.25
C PHE A 148 -12.92 1.77 -4.41
N GLY A 149 -12.33 0.58 -4.22
CA GLY A 149 -11.60 -0.17 -5.23
C GLY A 149 -10.78 -1.27 -4.60
N GLY A 150 -10.96 -2.52 -5.05
CA GLY A 150 -10.22 -3.64 -4.49
C GLY A 150 -10.69 -5.01 -4.98
N TRP A 151 -9.94 -6.04 -4.57
CA TRP A 151 -10.27 -7.44 -4.76
C TRP A 151 -10.67 -8.10 -3.44
N SER A 152 -11.69 -8.94 -3.48
CA SER A 152 -12.00 -9.84 -2.38
C SER A 152 -12.26 -11.27 -2.90
N PHE A 153 -11.59 -12.23 -2.26
CA PHE A 153 -11.72 -13.66 -2.49
C PHE A 153 -12.21 -14.26 -1.17
N PHE A 154 -13.44 -14.74 -1.17
CA PHE A 154 -14.12 -15.17 0.04
C PHE A 154 -15.00 -16.39 -0.20
N VAL A 155 -15.51 -16.99 0.84
CA VAL A 155 -16.51 -18.07 0.80
C VAL A 155 -17.81 -17.50 1.38
N GLU A 156 -18.90 -17.65 0.66
CA GLU A 156 -20.25 -17.26 1.04
C GLU A 156 -21.19 -18.44 0.92
N ASP A 157 -21.86 -18.80 1.99
CA ASP A 157 -22.74 -19.97 2.05
C ASP A 157 -22.07 -21.26 1.50
N GLY A 158 -20.83 -21.48 1.90
CA GLY A 158 -20.00 -22.61 1.46
C GLY A 158 -19.41 -22.48 0.06
N ARG A 159 -19.78 -21.48 -0.73
CA ARG A 159 -19.32 -21.31 -2.13
C ARG A 159 -18.23 -20.28 -2.25
N PRO A 160 -17.12 -20.58 -2.91
CA PRO A 160 -16.08 -19.60 -3.20
C PRO A 160 -16.56 -18.50 -4.14
N VAL A 161 -16.17 -17.27 -3.84
CA VAL A 161 -16.52 -16.06 -4.58
C VAL A 161 -15.27 -15.25 -4.85
N ALA A 162 -15.14 -14.73 -6.07
CA ALA A 162 -14.22 -13.68 -6.44
C ALA A 162 -14.99 -12.40 -6.76
N LEU A 163 -14.64 -11.30 -6.12
CA LEU A 163 -15.27 -10.00 -6.34
C LEU A 163 -14.20 -8.95 -6.63
N MET A 164 -14.43 -8.16 -7.67
CA MET A 164 -13.65 -6.98 -8.00
C MET A 164 -14.55 -5.75 -7.91
N ALA A 165 -14.23 -4.85 -6.99
CA ALA A 165 -14.83 -3.52 -6.89
C ALA A 165 -13.93 -2.53 -7.63
N ALA A 166 -14.37 -1.99 -8.76
CA ALA A 166 -13.63 -0.96 -9.48
C ALA A 166 -13.98 0.46 -8.97
N SER A 167 -15.09 0.60 -8.26
CA SER A 167 -15.51 1.74 -7.44
C SER A 167 -16.58 1.29 -6.44
N GLN A 168 -17.07 2.21 -5.62
CA GLN A 168 -18.17 1.95 -4.67
C GLN A 168 -19.56 1.80 -5.33
N LEU A 169 -19.68 2.04 -6.63
CA LEU A 169 -20.96 1.92 -7.34
C LEU A 169 -21.25 0.46 -7.69
N ASP A 170 -22.48 0.02 -7.51
CA ASP A 170 -22.90 -1.37 -7.77
C ASP A 170 -22.60 -1.81 -9.21
N GLY A 171 -22.78 -0.92 -10.19
CA GLY A 171 -22.48 -1.20 -11.60
C GLY A 171 -20.99 -1.37 -11.92
N ASP A 172 -20.11 -1.01 -11.00
CA ASP A 172 -18.65 -1.13 -11.11
C ASP A 172 -18.09 -2.36 -10.35
N GLN A 173 -18.98 -3.20 -9.83
CA GLN A 173 -18.59 -4.44 -9.17
C GLN A 173 -18.79 -5.62 -10.12
N SER A 174 -17.80 -6.48 -10.19
CA SER A 174 -17.86 -7.75 -10.91
C SER A 174 -17.74 -8.89 -9.90
N ARG A 175 -18.65 -9.85 -9.96
CA ARG A 175 -18.70 -10.99 -9.05
C ARG A 175 -18.74 -12.29 -9.83
N VAL A 176 -17.88 -13.23 -9.46
CA VAL A 176 -17.87 -14.60 -9.95
C VAL A 176 -18.00 -15.54 -8.76
N ALA A 177 -19.07 -16.30 -8.69
CA ALA A 177 -19.30 -17.29 -7.66
C ALA A 177 -19.09 -18.70 -8.25
N ALA A 178 -18.63 -19.62 -7.43
CA ALA A 178 -18.56 -21.03 -7.79
C ALA A 178 -19.97 -21.66 -7.80
N ASP A 179 -20.14 -22.67 -8.65
CA ASP A 179 -21.40 -23.42 -8.76
C ASP A 179 -21.54 -24.43 -7.63
N GLU A 180 -20.41 -24.84 -7.03
CA GLU A 180 -20.33 -25.86 -5.98
C GLU A 180 -19.68 -25.31 -4.71
N SER A 181 -19.99 -25.95 -3.59
CA SER A 181 -19.44 -25.61 -2.27
C SER A 181 -18.03 -26.22 -2.08
N VAL A 182 -17.27 -25.60 -1.19
CA VAL A 182 -16.02 -26.17 -0.66
C VAL A 182 -16.34 -27.45 0.11
N PRO A 183 -15.66 -28.57 -0.12
CA PRO A 183 -15.87 -29.77 0.67
C PRO A 183 -15.42 -29.57 2.12
N ALA A 184 -16.09 -30.22 3.07
CA ALA A 184 -15.65 -30.24 4.44
C ALA A 184 -14.29 -30.95 4.58
N GLY A 185 -13.43 -30.45 5.44
CA GLY A 185 -12.08 -30.95 5.67
C GLY A 185 -11.00 -30.08 5.00
N LYS A 186 -9.86 -30.71 4.70
CA LYS A 186 -8.71 -30.05 4.05
C LYS A 186 -8.90 -29.99 2.56
N SER A 187 -8.68 -28.82 1.98
CA SER A 187 -8.68 -28.61 0.53
C SER A 187 -7.78 -27.45 0.12
N VAL A 188 -7.49 -27.39 -1.17
CA VAL A 188 -6.78 -26.28 -1.80
C VAL A 188 -7.75 -25.49 -2.66
N LEU A 189 -8.05 -24.27 -2.23
CA LEU A 189 -8.88 -23.34 -2.97
C LEU A 189 -8.00 -22.48 -3.88
N GLU A 190 -8.34 -22.40 -5.17
CA GLU A 190 -7.58 -21.62 -6.15
C GLU A 190 -8.46 -20.61 -6.89
N TYR A 191 -7.98 -19.38 -6.95
CA TYR A 191 -8.54 -18.30 -7.77
C TYR A 191 -7.51 -17.88 -8.81
N GLN A 192 -7.85 -18.05 -10.10
CA GLN A 192 -7.00 -17.65 -11.21
C GLN A 192 -7.69 -16.54 -12.01
N PHE A 193 -7.06 -15.40 -12.08
CA PHE A 193 -7.47 -14.31 -12.96
C PHE A 193 -6.52 -14.19 -14.14
N VAL A 194 -7.07 -14.17 -15.35
CA VAL A 194 -6.35 -13.98 -16.61
C VAL A 194 -6.84 -12.67 -17.23
N SER A 195 -6.00 -11.64 -17.19
CA SER A 195 -6.30 -10.32 -17.73
C SER A 195 -6.34 -10.33 -19.26
N ASP A 196 -7.24 -9.56 -19.85
CA ASP A 196 -7.30 -9.33 -21.31
C ASP A 196 -6.14 -8.44 -21.80
N GLY A 197 -5.34 -7.87 -20.89
CA GLY A 197 -4.27 -6.93 -21.20
C GLY A 197 -4.75 -5.47 -21.28
N GLY A 198 -3.82 -4.55 -21.06
CA GLY A 198 -4.11 -3.12 -21.00
C GLY A 198 -4.44 -2.58 -19.61
N VAL A 199 -4.60 -1.27 -19.51
CA VAL A 199 -4.84 -0.59 -18.23
C VAL A 199 -6.32 -0.73 -17.84
N ASN A 200 -6.57 -1.20 -16.62
CA ASN A 200 -7.91 -1.42 -16.07
C ASN A 200 -8.77 -2.41 -16.89
N ALA A 201 -8.13 -3.27 -17.71
CA ALA A 201 -8.83 -4.25 -18.51
C ALA A 201 -9.56 -5.28 -17.63
N GLY A 202 -10.62 -5.85 -18.14
CA GLY A 202 -11.27 -7.01 -17.59
C GLY A 202 -10.45 -8.29 -17.77
N GLY A 203 -11.09 -9.41 -17.52
CA GLY A 203 -10.45 -10.72 -17.70
C GLY A 203 -11.34 -11.88 -17.29
N GLU A 204 -10.81 -13.09 -17.49
CA GLU A 204 -11.46 -14.31 -17.06
C GLU A 204 -11.04 -14.70 -15.65
N MET A 205 -12.00 -15.04 -14.81
CA MET A 205 -11.80 -15.60 -13.48
C MET A 205 -12.20 -17.07 -13.48
N ARG A 206 -11.33 -17.92 -12.94
CA ARG A 206 -11.58 -19.35 -12.71
C ARG A 206 -11.39 -19.66 -11.24
N ILE A 207 -12.29 -20.46 -10.70
CA ILE A 207 -12.27 -20.94 -9.32
C ILE A 207 -12.13 -22.44 -9.33
N ARG A 208 -11.16 -22.98 -8.56
CA ARG A 208 -10.93 -24.43 -8.45
C ARG A 208 -10.83 -24.84 -6.99
N VAL A 209 -11.22 -26.09 -6.74
CA VAL A 209 -10.96 -26.79 -5.48
C VAL A 209 -10.25 -28.10 -5.82
N ASP A 210 -9.10 -28.33 -5.19
CA ASP A 210 -8.24 -29.51 -5.40
C ASP A 210 -7.95 -29.77 -6.89
N GLY A 211 -7.75 -28.67 -7.63
CA GLY A 211 -7.46 -28.71 -9.08
C GLY A 211 -8.68 -28.82 -10.00
N ARG A 212 -9.87 -29.15 -9.46
CA ARG A 212 -11.11 -29.22 -10.24
C ARG A 212 -11.76 -27.86 -10.35
N GLU A 213 -12.05 -27.42 -11.57
CA GLU A 213 -12.76 -26.15 -11.81
C GLU A 213 -14.22 -26.29 -11.35
N ILE A 214 -14.67 -25.38 -10.51
CA ILE A 214 -16.01 -25.32 -9.91
C ILE A 214 -16.71 -23.99 -10.16
N GLY A 215 -16.05 -23.05 -10.83
CA GLY A 215 -16.64 -21.77 -11.19
C GLY A 215 -15.79 -21.03 -12.21
N ARG A 216 -16.47 -20.30 -13.10
CA ARG A 216 -15.85 -19.49 -14.13
C ARG A 216 -16.74 -18.27 -14.43
N GLY A 217 -16.13 -17.14 -14.72
CA GLY A 217 -16.86 -15.96 -15.14
C GLY A 217 -15.96 -14.82 -15.59
N ARG A 218 -16.58 -13.71 -15.88
CA ARG A 218 -15.90 -12.49 -16.34
C ARG A 218 -15.87 -11.43 -15.25
N ILE A 219 -14.70 -10.83 -15.10
CA ILE A 219 -14.50 -9.55 -14.44
C ILE A 219 -14.53 -8.49 -15.51
N ALA A 220 -15.48 -7.57 -15.46
CA ALA A 220 -15.72 -6.60 -16.54
C ALA A 220 -14.56 -5.61 -16.69
N ARG A 221 -14.02 -5.14 -15.55
CA ARG A 221 -12.86 -4.25 -15.49
C ARG A 221 -12.13 -4.39 -14.17
N THR A 222 -10.86 -4.04 -14.17
CA THR A 222 -10.01 -4.00 -12.96
C THR A 222 -9.58 -2.57 -12.65
N ILE A 223 -8.73 -2.40 -11.65
CA ILE A 223 -8.07 -1.14 -11.32
C ILE A 223 -6.55 -1.33 -11.37
N SER A 224 -5.84 -0.29 -11.77
CA SER A 224 -4.37 -0.29 -11.85
C SER A 224 -3.70 0.21 -10.58
N LYS A 225 -4.45 0.87 -9.70
CA LYS A 225 -4.00 1.39 -8.40
C LYS A 225 -5.17 1.44 -7.42
N LEU A 226 -4.89 1.29 -6.14
CA LEU A 226 -5.88 1.49 -5.09
C LEU A 226 -6.22 2.97 -4.95
N PRO A 227 -7.47 3.31 -4.62
CA PRO A 227 -7.89 4.69 -4.37
C PRO A 227 -7.20 5.26 -3.12
N GLU A 228 -6.97 4.45 -2.11
CA GLU A 228 -6.39 4.84 -0.82
C GLU A 228 -4.96 4.31 -0.66
N MET A 229 -4.08 5.14 -0.10
CA MET A 229 -2.67 4.75 0.13
C MET A 229 -2.49 3.90 1.39
N THR A 230 -3.47 3.89 2.26
CA THR A 230 -3.47 3.17 3.54
C THR A 230 -4.05 1.76 3.45
N ASP A 231 -4.62 1.40 2.30
CA ASP A 231 -5.18 0.08 2.06
C ASP A 231 -4.16 -1.04 2.29
N THR A 232 -4.65 -2.18 2.75
CA THR A 232 -3.87 -3.38 3.04
C THR A 232 -4.26 -4.55 2.15
N LEU A 233 -3.38 -5.54 2.08
CA LEU A 233 -3.70 -6.92 1.69
C LEU A 233 -3.86 -7.73 2.96
N ASP A 234 -5.01 -8.32 3.13
CA ASP A 234 -5.41 -9.05 4.33
C ASP A 234 -5.67 -10.53 4.03
N ILE A 235 -5.28 -11.41 4.96
CA ILE A 235 -5.44 -12.86 4.84
C ILE A 235 -6.36 -13.37 5.95
N GLY A 236 -7.47 -13.97 5.56
CA GLY A 236 -8.46 -14.54 6.46
C GLY A 236 -9.42 -13.53 7.08
N PHE A 237 -9.40 -12.30 6.64
CA PHE A 237 -10.31 -11.21 7.00
C PHE A 237 -10.17 -10.07 6.01
N ASP A 238 -10.94 -9.00 6.19
CA ASP A 238 -10.89 -7.75 5.42
C ASP A 238 -10.96 -6.59 6.42
N ALA A 239 -9.86 -5.89 6.61
CA ALA A 239 -9.69 -4.86 7.63
C ALA A 239 -10.40 -3.55 7.23
N ASP A 240 -10.60 -2.69 8.22
CA ASP A 240 -11.03 -1.30 8.12
C ASP A 240 -12.30 -1.09 7.28
N THR A 241 -12.17 -0.78 6.02
CA THR A 241 -13.30 -0.57 5.09
C THR A 241 -13.41 -1.74 4.13
N PRO A 242 -14.29 -2.73 4.39
CA PRO A 242 -14.39 -3.92 3.57
C PRO A 242 -14.63 -3.64 2.08
N VAL A 243 -14.06 -4.47 1.21
CA VAL A 243 -14.23 -4.37 -0.26
C VAL A 243 -15.70 -4.54 -0.67
N THR A 244 -16.46 -5.30 0.09
CA THR A 244 -17.88 -5.57 -0.18
C THR A 244 -18.69 -5.66 1.10
N ALA A 245 -19.99 -5.37 1.00
CA ALA A 245 -20.96 -5.57 2.07
C ALA A 245 -21.50 -7.01 2.16
N ALA A 246 -21.01 -7.93 1.33
CA ALA A 246 -21.45 -9.33 1.32
C ALA A 246 -21.09 -10.08 2.62
N TYR A 247 -20.07 -9.61 3.35
CA TYR A 247 -19.71 -10.12 4.67
C TYR A 247 -19.70 -8.99 5.72
N ARG A 248 -19.91 -9.34 6.98
CA ARG A 248 -19.93 -8.41 8.12
C ARG A 248 -18.70 -8.62 8.99
N ASP A 249 -18.42 -7.65 9.87
CA ASP A 249 -17.40 -7.72 10.92
C ASP A 249 -16.00 -8.13 10.39
N GLY A 250 -15.63 -7.58 9.22
CA GLY A 250 -14.36 -7.88 8.56
C GLY A 250 -14.30 -9.28 7.95
N GLY A 251 -15.43 -9.99 7.84
CA GLY A 251 -15.53 -11.25 7.10
C GLY A 251 -14.56 -12.34 7.54
N ARG A 252 -14.27 -12.48 8.85
CA ARG A 252 -13.29 -13.46 9.33
C ARG A 252 -13.64 -14.86 8.84
N PHE A 253 -12.64 -15.55 8.25
CA PHE A 253 -12.80 -16.93 7.81
C PHE A 253 -13.05 -17.85 9.01
N ASN A 254 -14.10 -18.63 8.97
CA ASN A 254 -14.52 -19.48 10.09
C ASN A 254 -13.82 -20.86 10.12
N GLY A 255 -12.93 -21.14 9.15
CA GLY A 255 -12.06 -22.30 9.13
C GLY A 255 -10.61 -21.96 9.46
N THR A 256 -9.70 -22.87 9.12
CA THR A 256 -8.25 -22.66 9.23
C THR A 256 -7.68 -22.31 7.86
N LEU A 257 -6.90 -21.24 7.78
CA LEU A 257 -6.03 -20.89 6.67
C LEU A 257 -4.59 -21.21 7.08
N SER A 258 -3.98 -22.21 6.45
CA SER A 258 -2.61 -22.63 6.76
C SER A 258 -1.60 -21.80 5.96
N ARG A 259 -1.91 -21.57 4.68
CA ARG A 259 -1.01 -20.91 3.74
C ARG A 259 -1.79 -20.30 2.57
N VAL A 260 -1.34 -19.13 2.13
CA VAL A 260 -1.83 -18.50 0.90
C VAL A 260 -0.64 -18.14 0.02
N ASP A 261 -0.56 -18.71 -1.16
CA ASP A 261 0.42 -18.39 -2.19
C ASP A 261 -0.22 -17.52 -3.27
N VAL A 262 0.44 -16.42 -3.62
CA VAL A 262 0.06 -15.56 -4.74
C VAL A 262 1.16 -15.62 -5.79
N SER A 263 0.81 -16.06 -6.99
CA SER A 263 1.71 -16.11 -8.15
C SER A 263 1.28 -15.08 -9.19
N ILE A 264 2.20 -14.21 -9.60
CA ILE A 264 1.98 -13.18 -10.60
C ILE A 264 2.43 -13.73 -11.96
N GLN A 265 1.56 -13.63 -12.97
CA GLN A 265 1.88 -13.98 -14.36
C GLN A 265 2.36 -12.71 -15.09
N ARG A 266 3.35 -12.88 -15.95
CA ARG A 266 3.89 -11.80 -16.80
C ARG A 266 3.05 -11.60 -18.05
#